data_25cd0c53d054e9d9e1203193ca473d42
#
_entry.id   25cd0c53d054e9d9e1203193ca473d42
#
_cell.length_a   1.000
_cell.length_b   1.000
_cell.length_c   1.000
_cell.angle_alpha   90.00
_cell.angle_beta   90.00
_cell.angle_gamma   90.00
#
_symmetry.space_group_name_H-M   'P 1'
#
loop_
_entity.id
_entity.type
_entity.pdbx_description
1 polymer ?
#
loop_
_entity_poly.entity_id
_entity_poly.type
_entity_poly.pdbx_seq_one_letter_code
_entity_poly.pdbx_strand_id
1 'polypeptide(L)'
;MTNGGKRVAWVTGGGSGIGEAGGEALAADGWTVVVSGRRKDALAAVAAKIVKNGGKAEAMVLDVSVAAEVEKAAEGILAKHGRIDLLVNSAGINVPKRRWADMELEGWNQLVDINLNGVLYCMRAVLPAMRRQKDGCIINVASWAGRHVSKMPGPAYTTTKHAVLALTHSFNMDECINGLRACCLSPGEVATPILKLRPVVPSDEEQAKMLQPEDLGRTIAFVANMPPRVCMNEILISPTWNRGFVQTPHSRD
;
A
#
# COMPACT_ATOMS: atom_id res chain seq x y z
N MET A 1 -19.98 -9.98 -17.49
CA MET A 1 -20.43 -11.12 -16.65
C MET A 1 -19.25 -11.42 -15.73
N THR A 2 -19.35 -11.10 -14.45
CA THR A 2 -18.31 -11.40 -13.47
C THR A 2 -18.31 -12.91 -13.23
N ASN A 3 -17.22 -13.58 -13.62
CA ASN A 3 -16.98 -14.97 -13.25
C ASN A 3 -17.18 -15.13 -11.75
N GLY A 4 -18.15 -15.95 -11.31
CA GLY A 4 -18.47 -16.21 -9.92
C GLY A 4 -17.39 -16.99 -9.15
N GLY A 5 -16.13 -16.88 -9.56
CA GLY A 5 -14.96 -17.44 -8.88
C GLY A 5 -14.52 -16.55 -7.72
N LYS A 6 -14.00 -17.17 -6.67
CA LYS A 6 -13.44 -16.50 -5.48
C LYS A 6 -12.28 -15.61 -5.89
N ARG A 7 -12.43 -14.28 -5.84
CA ARG A 7 -11.34 -13.33 -6.07
C ARG A 7 -10.38 -13.33 -4.88
N VAL A 8 -9.09 -13.27 -5.15
CA VAL A 8 -8.02 -13.31 -4.15
C VAL A 8 -7.24 -12.02 -4.16
N ALA A 9 -7.15 -11.37 -2.99
CA ALA A 9 -6.36 -10.18 -2.77
C ALA A 9 -5.18 -10.49 -1.83
N TRP A 10 -3.98 -10.11 -2.25
CA TRP A 10 -2.79 -10.13 -1.42
C TRP A 10 -2.47 -8.70 -0.97
N VAL A 11 -2.43 -8.46 0.34
CA VAL A 11 -2.21 -7.15 0.96
C VAL A 11 -0.95 -7.18 1.79
N THR A 12 0.11 -6.51 1.35
CA THR A 12 1.34 -6.33 2.14
C THR A 12 1.19 -5.16 3.11
N GLY A 13 1.90 -5.21 4.25
CA GLY A 13 1.68 -4.24 5.32
C GLY A 13 0.29 -4.34 5.97
N GLY A 14 -0.36 -5.48 5.84
CA GLY A 14 -1.75 -5.72 6.24
C GLY A 14 -2.02 -5.82 7.74
N GLY A 15 -0.99 -5.66 8.60
CA GLY A 15 -1.15 -5.76 10.06
C GLY A 15 -1.47 -4.44 10.76
N SER A 16 -1.69 -3.33 10.05
CA SER A 16 -2.11 -2.04 10.62
C SER A 16 -2.43 -1.00 9.53
N GLY A 17 -3.13 0.06 9.92
CA GLY A 17 -3.31 1.27 9.13
C GLY A 17 -3.98 1.02 7.78
N ILE A 18 -3.40 1.56 6.69
CA ILE A 18 -4.00 1.49 5.35
C ILE A 18 -4.15 0.04 4.86
N GLY A 19 -3.14 -0.82 5.12
CA GLY A 19 -3.20 -2.22 4.70
C GLY A 19 -4.25 -3.03 5.45
N GLU A 20 -4.41 -2.82 6.76
CA GLU A 20 -5.48 -3.40 7.56
C GLU A 20 -6.85 -2.96 7.03
N ALA A 21 -7.08 -1.65 6.92
CA ALA A 21 -8.34 -1.11 6.44
C ALA A 21 -8.67 -1.55 4.99
N GLY A 22 -7.65 -1.64 4.13
CA GLY A 22 -7.79 -2.19 2.78
C GLY A 22 -8.23 -3.64 2.78
N GLY A 23 -7.60 -4.46 3.64
CA GLY A 23 -7.97 -5.87 3.81
C GLY A 23 -9.40 -6.05 4.30
N GLU A 24 -9.81 -5.25 5.28
CA GLU A 24 -11.18 -5.27 5.81
C GLU A 24 -12.22 -4.88 4.74
N ALA A 25 -11.99 -3.79 4.03
CA ALA A 25 -12.90 -3.32 2.98
C ALA A 25 -13.03 -4.33 1.83
N LEU A 26 -11.93 -4.92 1.38
CA LEU A 26 -11.94 -5.96 0.36
C LEU A 26 -12.68 -7.21 0.82
N ALA A 27 -12.48 -7.64 2.06
CA ALA A 27 -13.18 -8.80 2.60
C ALA A 27 -14.70 -8.57 2.72
N ALA A 28 -15.13 -7.36 3.09
CA ALA A 28 -16.54 -6.95 3.10
C ALA A 28 -17.18 -7.03 1.70
N ASP A 29 -16.39 -6.78 0.64
CA ASP A 29 -16.80 -6.91 -0.76
C ASP A 29 -16.66 -8.36 -1.31
N GLY A 30 -16.44 -9.34 -0.42
CA GLY A 30 -16.43 -10.76 -0.75
C GLY A 30 -15.11 -11.30 -1.31
N TRP A 31 -14.01 -10.54 -1.23
CA TRP A 31 -12.68 -11.03 -1.56
C TRP A 31 -12.17 -12.01 -0.50
N THR A 32 -11.38 -13.01 -0.93
CA THR A 32 -10.50 -13.74 -0.03
C THR A 32 -9.21 -12.94 0.12
N VAL A 33 -8.85 -12.56 1.35
CA VAL A 33 -7.74 -11.64 1.61
C VAL A 33 -6.60 -12.37 2.29
N VAL A 34 -5.38 -12.24 1.74
CA VAL A 34 -4.15 -12.67 2.40
C VAL A 34 -3.44 -11.41 2.89
N VAL A 35 -3.43 -11.20 4.22
CA VAL A 35 -2.70 -10.08 4.84
C VAL A 35 -1.28 -10.52 5.20
N SER A 36 -0.28 -9.78 4.77
CA SER A 36 1.12 -10.10 5.02
C SER A 36 1.93 -8.94 5.60
N GLY A 37 2.98 -9.28 6.32
CA GLY A 37 3.89 -8.36 6.97
C GLY A 37 4.75 -9.05 8.03
N ARG A 38 5.56 -8.31 8.77
CA ARG A 38 6.53 -8.88 9.71
C ARG A 38 5.95 -9.28 11.08
N ARG A 39 4.88 -8.60 11.52
CA ARG A 39 4.34 -8.75 12.88
C ARG A 39 3.25 -9.81 12.91
N LYS A 40 3.60 -11.04 13.31
CA LYS A 40 2.70 -12.20 13.32
C LYS A 40 1.39 -11.93 14.07
N ASP A 41 1.48 -11.40 15.28
CA ASP A 41 0.30 -11.21 16.14
C ASP A 41 -0.66 -10.14 15.58
N ALA A 42 -0.12 -9.06 15.03
CA ALA A 42 -0.93 -8.03 14.38
C ALA A 42 -1.68 -8.57 13.16
N LEU A 43 -1.00 -9.37 12.33
CA LEU A 43 -1.62 -10.01 11.16
C LEU A 43 -2.71 -11.00 11.59
N ALA A 44 -2.45 -11.81 12.62
CA ALA A 44 -3.42 -12.76 13.15
C ALA A 44 -4.66 -12.05 13.71
N ALA A 45 -4.47 -10.92 14.40
CA ALA A 45 -5.58 -10.11 14.91
C ALA A 45 -6.44 -9.53 13.77
N VAL A 46 -5.82 -9.00 12.70
CA VAL A 46 -6.54 -8.49 11.53
C VAL A 46 -7.32 -9.61 10.83
N ALA A 47 -6.67 -10.75 10.58
CA ALA A 47 -7.34 -11.90 9.95
C ALA A 47 -8.53 -12.39 10.78
N ALA A 48 -8.37 -12.51 12.11
CA ALA A 48 -9.44 -12.90 13.02
C ALA A 48 -10.58 -11.88 13.02
N LYS A 49 -10.30 -10.58 13.01
CA LYS A 49 -11.30 -9.50 12.91
C LYS A 49 -12.12 -9.61 11.63
N ILE A 50 -11.45 -9.82 10.48
CA ILE A 50 -12.13 -10.02 9.19
C ILE A 50 -13.05 -11.26 9.24
N VAL A 51 -12.54 -12.39 9.75
CA VAL A 51 -13.32 -13.63 9.84
C VAL A 51 -14.51 -13.46 10.78
N LYS A 52 -14.33 -12.82 11.93
CA LYS A 52 -15.42 -12.50 12.88
C LYS A 52 -16.52 -11.67 12.22
N ASN A 53 -16.18 -10.81 11.30
CA ASN A 53 -17.13 -9.98 10.54
C ASN A 53 -17.70 -10.68 9.30
N GLY A 54 -17.51 -12.00 9.16
CA GLY A 54 -18.07 -12.82 8.08
C GLY A 54 -17.25 -12.85 6.80
N GLY A 55 -16.09 -12.17 6.76
CA GLY A 55 -15.16 -12.18 5.63
C GLY A 55 -14.24 -13.41 5.62
N LYS A 56 -13.36 -13.47 4.63
CA LYS A 56 -12.34 -14.53 4.48
C LYS A 56 -10.96 -13.90 4.48
N ALA A 57 -10.14 -14.26 5.47
CA ALA A 57 -8.78 -13.75 5.56
C ALA A 57 -7.79 -14.78 6.10
N GLU A 58 -6.54 -14.62 5.72
CA GLU A 58 -5.39 -15.38 6.19
C GLU A 58 -4.24 -14.45 6.52
N ALA A 59 -3.47 -14.83 7.54
CA ALA A 59 -2.27 -14.13 7.95
C ALA A 59 -1.02 -14.84 7.40
N MET A 60 -0.09 -14.10 6.83
CA MET A 60 1.18 -14.61 6.30
C MET A 60 2.33 -13.72 6.77
N VAL A 61 3.28 -14.30 7.50
CA VAL A 61 4.50 -13.57 7.90
C VAL A 61 5.40 -13.41 6.67
N LEU A 62 5.85 -12.18 6.42
CA LEU A 62 6.65 -11.83 5.25
C LEU A 62 7.45 -10.56 5.52
N ASP A 63 8.73 -10.56 5.16
CA ASP A 63 9.50 -9.34 4.95
C ASP A 63 9.60 -9.04 3.44
N VAL A 64 8.98 -7.95 3.01
CA VAL A 64 8.96 -7.56 1.58
C VAL A 64 10.33 -7.16 1.04
N SER A 65 11.30 -6.83 1.92
CA SER A 65 12.67 -6.52 1.52
C SER A 65 13.48 -7.76 1.09
N VAL A 66 12.97 -8.96 1.35
CA VAL A 66 13.63 -10.23 0.99
C VAL A 66 12.94 -10.85 -0.22
N ALA A 67 13.53 -10.72 -1.40
CA ALA A 67 12.94 -11.17 -2.67
C ALA A 67 12.50 -12.65 -2.66
N ALA A 68 13.34 -13.54 -2.10
CA ALA A 68 13.04 -14.97 -2.03
C ALA A 68 11.83 -15.28 -1.13
N GLU A 69 11.63 -14.53 -0.04
CA GLU A 69 10.43 -14.66 0.79
C GLU A 69 9.19 -14.24 0.03
N VAL A 70 9.29 -13.15 -0.75
CA VAL A 70 8.19 -12.64 -1.57
C VAL A 70 7.78 -13.64 -2.64
N GLU A 71 8.75 -14.24 -3.35
CA GLU A 71 8.50 -15.28 -4.34
C GLU A 71 7.80 -16.50 -3.71
N LYS A 72 8.32 -17.00 -2.60
CA LYS A 72 7.72 -18.11 -1.85
C LYS A 72 6.31 -17.79 -1.35
N ALA A 73 6.07 -16.56 -0.91
CA ALA A 73 4.75 -16.11 -0.47
C ALA A 73 3.74 -16.15 -1.63
N ALA A 74 4.10 -15.61 -2.80
CA ALA A 74 3.25 -15.64 -3.99
C ALA A 74 2.95 -17.08 -4.44
N GLU A 75 3.96 -17.95 -4.46
CA GLU A 75 3.80 -19.38 -4.78
C GLU A 75 2.84 -20.06 -3.80
N GLY A 76 2.97 -19.79 -2.49
CA GLY A 76 2.08 -20.36 -1.47
C GLY A 76 0.63 -19.90 -1.64
N ILE A 77 0.40 -18.63 -1.99
CA ILE A 77 -0.95 -18.11 -2.28
C ILE A 77 -1.51 -18.81 -3.53
N LEU A 78 -0.71 -18.92 -4.59
CA LEU A 78 -1.13 -19.57 -5.85
C LEU A 78 -1.40 -21.06 -5.66
N ALA A 79 -0.57 -21.76 -4.90
CA ALA A 79 -0.78 -23.20 -4.59
C ALA A 79 -2.10 -23.43 -3.85
N LYS A 80 -2.46 -22.52 -2.94
CA LYS A 80 -3.67 -22.64 -2.10
C LYS A 80 -4.93 -22.18 -2.80
N HIS A 81 -4.87 -21.07 -3.53
CA HIS A 81 -6.05 -20.39 -4.07
C HIS A 81 -6.16 -20.49 -5.61
N GLY A 82 -5.09 -20.88 -6.29
CA GLY A 82 -5.03 -21.01 -7.75
C GLY A 82 -4.89 -19.68 -8.49
N ARG A 83 -5.02 -18.54 -7.82
CA ARG A 83 -5.03 -17.20 -8.42
C ARG A 83 -4.63 -16.08 -7.46
N ILE A 84 -4.19 -14.96 -8.02
CA ILE A 84 -4.06 -13.67 -7.34
C ILE A 84 -4.65 -12.64 -8.29
N ASP A 85 -5.75 -11.99 -7.89
CA ASP A 85 -6.45 -11.00 -8.73
C ASP A 85 -6.07 -9.57 -8.39
N LEU A 86 -5.70 -9.36 -7.13
CA LEU A 86 -5.31 -8.06 -6.61
C LEU A 86 -4.06 -8.18 -5.74
N LEU A 87 -3.11 -7.29 -5.99
CA LEU A 87 -1.99 -7.02 -5.09
C LEU A 87 -2.13 -5.59 -4.55
N VAL A 88 -2.11 -5.45 -3.22
CA VAL A 88 -2.04 -4.14 -2.55
C VAL A 88 -0.68 -4.02 -1.86
N ASN A 89 0.22 -3.23 -2.43
CA ASN A 89 1.50 -2.90 -1.84
C ASN A 89 1.33 -1.75 -0.85
N SER A 90 1.04 -2.07 0.41
CA SER A 90 0.89 -1.10 1.50
C SER A 90 2.00 -1.18 2.56
N ALA A 91 2.94 -2.12 2.43
CA ALA A 91 4.12 -2.14 3.26
C ALA A 91 4.98 -0.89 3.02
N GLY A 92 5.33 -0.19 4.09
CA GLY A 92 6.16 1.00 3.99
C GLY A 92 6.54 1.54 5.37
N ILE A 93 7.68 2.21 5.41
CA ILE A 93 8.22 2.82 6.61
C ILE A 93 8.69 4.25 6.34
N ASN A 94 8.97 4.96 7.42
CA ASN A 94 9.86 6.12 7.42
C ASN A 94 10.78 6.01 8.64
N VAL A 95 11.85 6.81 8.67
CA VAL A 95 12.84 6.82 9.75
C VAL A 95 12.81 8.15 10.51
N PRO A 96 13.17 8.20 11.80
CA PRO A 96 13.22 9.45 12.56
C PRO A 96 14.26 10.43 12.02
N LYS A 97 15.49 9.98 11.79
CA LYS A 97 16.59 10.77 11.18
C LYS A 97 16.39 10.85 9.67
N ARG A 98 15.78 11.95 9.22
CA ARG A 98 15.28 12.05 7.83
C ARG A 98 15.66 13.34 7.11
N ARG A 99 16.49 14.19 7.73
CA ARG A 99 16.96 15.43 7.12
C ARG A 99 18.33 15.22 6.48
N TRP A 100 18.72 16.05 5.53
CA TRP A 100 20.04 16.00 4.95
C TRP A 100 21.17 16.10 6.01
N ALA A 101 20.91 16.82 7.10
CA ALA A 101 21.89 17.01 8.17
C ALA A 101 22.09 15.78 9.07
N ASP A 102 21.09 14.88 9.15
CA ASP A 102 21.09 13.76 10.12
C ASP A 102 20.75 12.40 9.49
N MET A 103 20.54 12.34 8.18
CA MET A 103 20.20 11.12 7.49
C MET A 103 21.38 10.15 7.45
N GLU A 104 21.16 8.94 7.97
CA GLU A 104 22.12 7.85 7.91
C GLU A 104 21.88 6.98 6.68
N LEU A 105 22.96 6.47 6.06
CA LEU A 105 22.86 5.60 4.87
C LEU A 105 22.10 4.30 5.15
N GLU A 106 22.17 3.79 6.37
CA GLU A 106 21.39 2.63 6.79
C GLU A 106 19.89 2.90 6.69
N GLY A 107 19.43 4.05 7.20
CA GLY A 107 18.03 4.49 7.08
C GLY A 107 17.59 4.71 5.64
N TRP A 108 18.47 5.26 4.80
CA TRP A 108 18.25 5.39 3.37
C TRP A 108 18.06 4.02 2.72
N ASN A 109 18.99 3.09 2.93
CA ASN A 109 18.95 1.74 2.35
C ASN A 109 17.68 1.00 2.80
N GLN A 110 17.34 1.07 4.08
CA GLN A 110 16.13 0.46 4.62
C GLN A 110 14.85 0.99 3.94
N LEU A 111 14.79 2.30 3.68
CA LEU A 111 13.66 2.90 2.95
C LEU A 111 13.60 2.44 1.50
N VAL A 112 14.73 2.35 0.81
CA VAL A 112 14.80 1.83 -0.56
C VAL A 112 14.37 0.37 -0.60
N ASP A 113 14.88 -0.45 0.31
CA ASP A 113 14.60 -1.89 0.33
C ASP A 113 13.12 -2.20 0.60
N ILE A 114 12.48 -1.46 1.52
CA ILE A 114 11.09 -1.73 1.87
C ILE A 114 10.13 -0.99 0.95
N ASN A 115 10.32 0.34 0.78
CA ASN A 115 9.33 1.18 0.11
C ASN A 115 9.40 1.11 -1.42
N LEU A 116 10.53 0.64 -1.99
CA LEU A 116 10.74 0.56 -3.44
C LEU A 116 11.01 -0.87 -3.90
N ASN A 117 12.10 -1.48 -3.44
CA ASN A 117 12.47 -2.85 -3.85
C ASN A 117 11.38 -3.85 -3.46
N GLY A 118 10.81 -3.76 -2.25
CA GLY A 118 9.71 -4.60 -1.80
C GLY A 118 8.46 -4.49 -2.67
N VAL A 119 8.13 -3.29 -3.14
CA VAL A 119 7.04 -3.07 -4.12
C VAL A 119 7.36 -3.79 -5.42
N LEU A 120 8.56 -3.60 -5.96
CA LEU A 120 9.02 -4.26 -7.19
C LEU A 120 8.99 -5.79 -7.06
N TYR A 121 9.49 -6.34 -5.96
CA TYR A 121 9.52 -7.79 -5.74
C TYR A 121 8.12 -8.38 -5.72
N CYS A 122 7.18 -7.75 -5.00
CA CYS A 122 5.80 -8.20 -4.98
C CYS A 122 5.12 -8.12 -6.36
N MET A 123 5.33 -7.03 -7.10
CA MET A 123 4.81 -6.89 -8.48
C MET A 123 5.36 -7.98 -9.39
N ARG A 124 6.67 -8.25 -9.34
CA ARG A 124 7.30 -9.32 -10.12
C ARG A 124 6.78 -10.71 -9.77
N ALA A 125 6.58 -10.99 -8.50
CA ALA A 125 6.13 -12.30 -8.03
C ALA A 125 4.71 -12.66 -8.51
N VAL A 126 3.80 -11.68 -8.59
CA VAL A 126 2.42 -11.92 -9.07
C VAL A 126 2.29 -11.89 -10.59
N LEU A 127 3.21 -11.23 -11.29
CA LEU A 127 3.13 -10.95 -12.72
C LEU A 127 2.93 -12.19 -13.60
N PRO A 128 3.69 -13.31 -13.43
CA PRO A 128 3.48 -14.50 -14.27
C PRO A 128 2.08 -15.10 -14.14
N ALA A 129 1.51 -15.09 -12.94
CA ALA A 129 0.16 -15.58 -12.69
C ALA A 129 -0.90 -14.67 -13.31
N MET A 130 -0.81 -13.37 -13.09
CA MET A 130 -1.73 -12.38 -13.65
C MET A 130 -1.71 -12.37 -15.19
N ARG A 131 -0.53 -12.51 -15.81
CA ARG A 131 -0.40 -12.67 -17.28
C ARG A 131 -1.12 -13.90 -17.80
N ARG A 132 -1.01 -15.06 -17.11
CA ARG A 132 -1.76 -16.27 -17.48
C ARG A 132 -3.26 -16.10 -17.30
N GLN A 133 -3.69 -15.37 -16.28
CA GLN A 133 -5.08 -15.03 -16.02
C GLN A 133 -5.66 -14.05 -17.06
N LYS A 134 -4.80 -13.28 -17.73
CA LYS A 134 -5.15 -12.12 -18.58
C LYS A 134 -6.03 -11.10 -17.83
N ASP A 135 -5.86 -11.04 -16.53
CA ASP A 135 -6.51 -10.09 -15.63
C ASP A 135 -5.69 -9.97 -14.34
N GLY A 136 -5.60 -8.78 -13.82
CA GLY A 136 -4.93 -8.49 -12.57
C GLY A 136 -4.89 -6.99 -12.29
N CYS A 137 -5.02 -6.66 -11.03
CA CYS A 137 -4.94 -5.29 -10.55
C CYS A 137 -3.84 -5.16 -9.49
N ILE A 138 -3.04 -4.11 -9.57
CA ILE A 138 -2.05 -3.77 -8.55
C ILE A 138 -2.38 -2.39 -8.00
N ILE A 139 -2.38 -2.24 -6.68
CA ILE A 139 -2.52 -0.94 -6.02
C ILE A 139 -1.26 -0.69 -5.22
N ASN A 140 -0.46 0.27 -5.64
CA ASN A 140 0.75 0.69 -4.96
C ASN A 140 0.44 1.90 -4.07
N VAL A 141 0.52 1.73 -2.76
CA VAL A 141 0.33 2.83 -1.80
C VAL A 141 1.60 3.67 -1.75
N ALA A 142 1.58 4.78 -2.50
CA ALA A 142 2.63 5.78 -2.50
C ALA A 142 2.43 6.81 -1.37
N SER A 143 2.35 8.08 -1.69
CA SER A 143 2.13 9.19 -0.76
C SER A 143 1.94 10.49 -1.53
N TRP A 144 1.35 11.51 -0.90
CA TRP A 144 1.45 12.90 -1.33
C TRP A 144 2.90 13.31 -1.63
N ALA A 145 3.84 12.79 -0.82
CA ALA A 145 5.28 12.98 -1.02
C ALA A 145 5.83 12.32 -2.29
N GLY A 146 5.07 11.49 -2.99
CA GLY A 146 5.39 10.96 -4.31
C GLY A 146 5.07 11.91 -5.46
N ARG A 147 4.39 13.02 -5.18
CA ARG A 147 4.03 14.08 -6.14
C ARG A 147 4.54 15.45 -5.72
N HIS A 148 4.66 15.70 -4.43
CA HIS A 148 5.01 17.01 -3.88
C HIS A 148 6.21 16.88 -2.95
N VAL A 149 7.28 17.57 -3.28
CA VAL A 149 8.48 17.61 -2.44
C VAL A 149 8.24 18.56 -1.26
N SER A 150 8.51 18.10 -0.05
CA SER A 150 8.46 18.92 1.14
C SER A 150 9.49 18.47 2.17
N LYS A 151 9.74 19.30 3.17
CA LYS A 151 10.77 19.00 4.19
C LYS A 151 10.37 17.87 5.14
N MET A 152 9.07 17.71 5.44
CA MET A 152 8.59 16.83 6.50
C MET A 152 8.89 15.33 6.28
N PRO A 153 8.63 14.73 5.09
CA PRO A 153 8.89 13.31 4.87
C PRO A 153 10.38 12.98 4.74
N GLY A 154 11.20 13.94 4.39
CA GLY A 154 12.63 13.78 4.13
C GLY A 154 12.95 13.24 2.72
N PRO A 155 14.23 13.35 2.28
CA PRO A 155 14.64 13.01 0.91
C PRO A 155 14.43 11.52 0.58
N ALA A 156 14.86 10.59 1.44
CA ALA A 156 14.77 9.16 1.16
C ALA A 156 13.32 8.70 0.95
N TYR A 157 12.41 9.08 1.84
CA TYR A 157 10.99 8.74 1.69
C TYR A 157 10.38 9.37 0.43
N THR A 158 10.64 10.66 0.21
CA THR A 158 10.16 11.38 -0.98
C THR A 158 10.65 10.72 -2.26
N THR A 159 11.94 10.37 -2.34
CA THR A 159 12.52 9.69 -3.52
C THR A 159 11.87 8.33 -3.74
N THR A 160 11.73 7.50 -2.72
CA THR A 160 11.11 6.18 -2.87
C THR A 160 9.65 6.27 -3.32
N LYS A 161 8.89 7.25 -2.83
CA LYS A 161 7.48 7.41 -3.20
C LYS A 161 7.29 7.99 -4.62
N HIS A 162 8.20 8.85 -5.10
CA HIS A 162 8.26 9.25 -6.53
C HIS A 162 8.61 8.06 -7.43
N ALA A 163 9.57 7.24 -7.01
CA ALA A 163 9.96 6.05 -7.76
C ALA A 163 8.81 5.04 -7.89
N VAL A 164 8.00 4.83 -6.83
CA VAL A 164 6.81 3.97 -6.88
C VAL A 164 5.77 4.49 -7.88
N LEU A 165 5.58 5.80 -7.99
CA LEU A 165 4.71 6.38 -9.01
C LEU A 165 5.21 6.06 -10.41
N ALA A 166 6.49 6.30 -10.69
CA ALA A 166 7.09 6.01 -11.98
C ALA A 166 7.02 4.50 -12.32
N LEU A 167 7.30 3.64 -11.34
CA LEU A 167 7.19 2.17 -11.48
C LEU A 167 5.77 1.75 -11.84
N THR A 168 4.75 2.36 -11.21
CA THR A 168 3.34 2.06 -11.48
C THR A 168 2.95 2.43 -12.92
N HIS A 169 3.37 3.59 -13.38
CA HIS A 169 3.08 4.03 -14.75
C HIS A 169 3.82 3.19 -15.79
N SER A 170 5.10 2.86 -15.56
CA SER A 170 5.86 1.96 -16.44
C SER A 170 5.18 0.59 -16.55
N PHE A 171 4.69 0.03 -15.43
CA PHE A 171 3.93 -1.22 -15.44
C PHE A 171 2.70 -1.14 -16.35
N ASN A 172 1.92 -0.06 -16.27
CA ASN A 172 0.74 0.10 -17.12
C ASN A 172 1.07 0.20 -18.61
N MET A 173 2.21 0.81 -18.96
CA MET A 173 2.66 0.90 -20.35
C MET A 173 3.02 -0.47 -20.93
N ASP A 174 3.68 -1.32 -20.14
CA ASP A 174 4.14 -2.62 -20.61
C ASP A 174 3.05 -3.71 -20.54
N GLU A 175 2.19 -3.67 -19.51
CA GLU A 175 1.31 -4.78 -19.16
C GLU A 175 -0.17 -4.60 -19.58
N CYS A 176 -0.55 -3.45 -20.11
CA CYS A 176 -1.91 -3.23 -20.61
C CYS A 176 -2.30 -4.22 -21.70
N ILE A 177 -1.36 -4.64 -22.55
CA ILE A 177 -1.56 -5.65 -23.60
C ILE A 177 -1.89 -7.05 -23.03
N ASN A 178 -1.52 -7.29 -21.77
CA ASN A 178 -1.80 -8.52 -21.03
C ASN A 178 -3.10 -8.45 -20.23
N GLY A 179 -3.84 -7.34 -20.30
CA GLY A 179 -5.06 -7.11 -19.53
C GLY A 179 -4.80 -6.72 -18.07
N LEU A 180 -3.57 -6.30 -17.72
CA LEU A 180 -3.21 -5.92 -16.37
C LEU A 180 -3.28 -4.41 -16.19
N ARG A 181 -3.51 -3.98 -14.95
CA ARG A 181 -3.58 -2.57 -14.58
C ARG A 181 -2.99 -2.32 -13.20
N ALA A 182 -2.41 -1.16 -13.01
CA ALA A 182 -1.92 -0.72 -11.72
C ALA A 182 -2.37 0.71 -11.40
N CYS A 183 -2.66 0.94 -10.11
CA CYS A 183 -3.02 2.25 -9.56
C CYS A 183 -1.96 2.70 -8.56
N CYS A 184 -1.45 3.92 -8.70
CA CYS A 184 -0.66 4.58 -7.68
C CYS A 184 -1.61 5.35 -6.76
N LEU A 185 -1.84 4.85 -5.54
CA LEU A 185 -2.64 5.52 -4.53
C LEU A 185 -1.73 6.40 -3.66
N SER A 186 -1.89 7.71 -3.80
CA SER A 186 -1.04 8.75 -3.20
C SER A 186 -1.80 9.53 -2.11
N PRO A 187 -1.90 9.00 -0.88
CA PRO A 187 -2.59 9.70 0.20
C PRO A 187 -1.77 10.86 0.78
N GLY A 188 -2.49 11.88 1.23
CA GLY A 188 -1.99 12.91 2.14
C GLY A 188 -1.75 12.34 3.53
N GLU A 189 -1.96 13.17 4.56
CA GLU A 189 -1.79 12.70 5.94
C GLU A 189 -2.92 11.74 6.33
N VAL A 190 -2.55 10.57 6.82
CA VAL A 190 -3.47 9.52 7.31
C VAL A 190 -3.15 9.22 8.76
N ALA A 191 -4.17 9.14 9.61
CA ALA A 191 -4.04 8.82 11.04
C ALA A 191 -3.67 7.32 11.23
N THR A 192 -2.40 6.99 11.06
CA THR A 192 -1.88 5.62 11.14
C THR A 192 -0.68 5.55 12.11
N PRO A 193 -0.32 4.34 12.57
CA PRO A 193 0.83 4.16 13.47
C PRO A 193 2.17 4.72 12.97
N ILE A 194 2.34 4.94 11.66
CA ILE A 194 3.56 5.56 11.09
C ILE A 194 3.80 6.97 11.61
N LEU A 195 2.76 7.67 12.07
CA LEU A 195 2.87 9.00 12.64
C LEU A 195 3.73 9.05 13.92
N LYS A 196 3.81 7.92 14.65
CA LYS A 196 4.66 7.78 15.85
C LYS A 196 6.15 7.88 15.54
N LEU A 197 6.55 7.70 14.28
CA LEU A 197 7.93 7.84 13.81
C LEU A 197 8.27 9.29 13.42
N ARG A 198 7.36 10.23 13.55
CA ARG A 198 7.63 11.64 13.27
C ARG A 198 8.44 12.27 14.38
N PRO A 199 9.35 13.22 14.07
CA PRO A 199 10.04 14.02 15.08
C PRO A 199 9.07 14.74 16.03
N VAL A 200 7.93 15.19 15.49
CA VAL A 200 6.80 15.74 16.27
C VAL A 200 5.57 14.91 15.92
N VAL A 201 5.05 14.19 16.90
CA VAL A 201 3.83 13.40 16.73
C VAL A 201 2.64 14.34 16.77
N PRO A 202 1.72 14.30 15.77
CA PRO A 202 0.53 15.12 15.77
C PRO A 202 -0.39 14.80 16.95
N SER A 203 -1.06 15.82 17.49
CA SER A 203 -2.05 15.65 18.55
C SER A 203 -3.28 14.85 18.05
N ASP A 204 -4.10 14.35 18.98
CA ASP A 204 -5.33 13.63 18.64
C ASP A 204 -6.30 14.52 17.85
N GLU A 205 -6.38 15.82 18.19
CA GLU A 205 -7.19 16.80 17.44
C GLU A 205 -6.68 16.99 16.01
N GLU A 206 -5.37 17.02 15.81
CA GLU A 206 -4.76 17.09 14.48
C GLU A 206 -4.99 15.79 13.69
N GLN A 207 -4.87 14.65 14.34
CA GLN A 207 -5.11 13.35 13.73
C GLN A 207 -6.59 13.18 13.32
N ALA A 208 -7.53 13.72 14.09
CA ALA A 208 -8.96 13.69 13.73
C ALA A 208 -9.27 14.48 12.44
N LYS A 209 -8.41 15.45 12.06
CA LYS A 209 -8.54 16.23 10.81
C LYS A 209 -7.87 15.58 9.60
N MET A 210 -7.11 14.49 9.81
CA MET A 210 -6.45 13.73 8.74
C MET A 210 -7.44 12.75 8.09
N LEU A 211 -7.01 12.18 6.95
CA LEU A 211 -7.67 10.98 6.44
C LEU A 211 -7.59 9.88 7.50
N GLN A 212 -8.64 9.08 7.58
CA GLN A 212 -8.64 7.88 8.41
C GLN A 212 -8.26 6.65 7.57
N PRO A 213 -7.70 5.58 8.15
CA PRO A 213 -7.38 4.35 7.42
C PRO A 213 -8.55 3.82 6.59
N GLU A 214 -9.77 3.94 7.10
CA GLU A 214 -11.00 3.48 6.46
C GLU A 214 -11.31 4.22 5.15
N ASP A 215 -10.90 5.49 5.02
CA ASP A 215 -11.05 6.24 3.76
C ASP A 215 -10.20 5.63 2.66
N LEU A 216 -8.98 5.19 3.02
CA LEU A 216 -8.09 4.48 2.12
C LEU A 216 -8.58 3.05 1.85
N GLY A 217 -9.16 2.39 2.84
CA GLY A 217 -9.80 1.08 2.68
C GLY A 217 -10.90 1.11 1.62
N ARG A 218 -11.81 2.08 1.72
CA ARG A 218 -12.87 2.31 0.71
C ARG A 218 -12.30 2.64 -0.66
N THR A 219 -11.26 3.45 -0.73
CA THR A 219 -10.60 3.80 -1.99
C THR A 219 -9.96 2.58 -2.64
N ILE A 220 -9.28 1.73 -1.87
CA ILE A 220 -8.71 0.46 -2.35
C ILE A 220 -9.81 -0.45 -2.91
N ALA A 221 -10.90 -0.64 -2.17
CA ALA A 221 -12.03 -1.45 -2.61
C ALA A 221 -12.69 -0.88 -3.88
N PHE A 222 -12.85 0.44 -3.97
CA PHE A 222 -13.35 1.11 -5.16
C PHE A 222 -12.49 0.82 -6.40
N VAL A 223 -11.16 0.98 -6.30
CA VAL A 223 -10.23 0.67 -7.41
C VAL A 223 -10.29 -0.81 -7.79
N ALA A 224 -10.27 -1.70 -6.80
CA ALA A 224 -10.28 -3.15 -7.00
C ALA A 224 -11.54 -3.65 -7.73
N ASN A 225 -12.69 -3.01 -7.49
CA ASN A 225 -13.97 -3.37 -8.07
C ASN A 225 -14.28 -2.69 -9.41
N MET A 226 -13.37 -1.85 -9.93
CA MET A 226 -13.54 -1.28 -11.27
C MET A 226 -13.54 -2.37 -12.34
N PRO A 227 -14.37 -2.21 -13.40
CA PRO A 227 -14.35 -3.14 -14.52
C PRO A 227 -12.93 -3.30 -15.10
N PRO A 228 -12.54 -4.50 -15.59
CA PRO A 228 -11.19 -4.77 -16.10
C PRO A 228 -10.68 -3.79 -17.17
N ARG A 229 -11.59 -3.20 -17.95
CA ARG A 229 -11.26 -2.20 -18.97
C ARG A 229 -10.90 -0.81 -18.40
N VAL A 230 -11.08 -0.60 -17.09
CA VAL A 230 -10.81 0.70 -16.42
C VAL A 230 -9.49 0.61 -15.68
N CYS A 231 -8.54 1.44 -16.06
CA CYS A 231 -7.29 1.64 -15.34
C CYS A 231 -7.31 3.01 -14.66
N MET A 232 -7.31 3.01 -13.34
CA MET A 232 -7.11 4.23 -12.55
C MET A 232 -5.61 4.37 -12.30
N ASN A 233 -4.91 5.11 -13.18
CA ASN A 233 -3.45 5.19 -13.14
C ASN A 233 -2.93 5.79 -11.83
N GLU A 234 -3.64 6.80 -11.31
CA GLU A 234 -3.25 7.50 -10.10
C GLU A 234 -4.48 8.06 -9.38
N ILE A 235 -4.45 7.98 -8.05
CA ILE A 235 -5.39 8.67 -7.17
C ILE A 235 -4.59 9.48 -6.16
N LEU A 236 -4.74 10.80 -6.21
CA LEU A 236 -4.21 11.70 -5.19
C LEU A 236 -5.38 12.10 -4.27
N ILE A 237 -5.30 11.70 -3.01
CA ILE A 237 -6.33 11.96 -2.01
C ILE A 237 -5.74 12.62 -0.77
N SER A 238 -6.35 13.68 -0.29
CA SER A 238 -5.90 14.41 0.89
C SER A 238 -7.07 14.75 1.81
N PRO A 239 -6.80 15.01 3.08
CA PRO A 239 -7.85 15.55 3.96
C PRO A 239 -8.33 16.91 3.42
N THR A 240 -9.59 17.25 3.66
CA THR A 240 -10.14 18.57 3.30
C THR A 240 -9.33 19.68 3.97
N TRP A 241 -8.98 19.51 5.24
CA TRP A 241 -8.04 20.36 5.95
C TRP A 241 -6.61 19.86 5.71
N ASN A 242 -6.08 20.15 4.52
CA ASN A 242 -4.71 19.77 4.18
C ASN A 242 -3.72 20.76 4.80
N ARG A 243 -2.89 20.28 5.71
CA ARG A 243 -1.89 21.09 6.40
C ARG A 243 -0.92 21.79 5.44
N GLY A 244 -0.62 21.20 4.28
CA GLY A 244 0.19 21.82 3.24
C GLY A 244 -0.46 23.01 2.54
N PHE A 245 -1.79 23.17 2.67
CA PHE A 245 -2.54 24.29 2.09
C PHE A 245 -2.82 25.40 3.13
N VAL A 246 -2.84 25.02 4.40
CA VAL A 246 -3.10 25.97 5.49
C VAL A 246 -1.79 26.66 5.84
N GLN A 247 -1.64 27.93 5.46
CA GLN A 247 -0.55 28.76 5.93
C GLN A 247 -0.75 29.05 7.42
N THR A 248 0.09 28.45 8.27
CA THR A 248 0.12 28.85 9.67
C THR A 248 0.76 30.25 9.79
N PRO A 249 0.23 31.14 10.66
CA PRO A 249 0.76 32.51 10.82
C PRO A 249 2.26 32.60 11.19
N HIS A 250 2.87 31.48 11.58
CA HIS A 250 4.27 31.41 12.01
C HIS A 250 5.25 30.88 10.94
N SER A 251 4.83 30.74 9.69
CA SER A 251 5.74 30.31 8.61
C SER A 251 6.26 31.50 7.75
N ARG A 252 6.29 32.70 8.29
CA ARG A 252 6.81 33.91 7.61
C ARG A 252 8.18 34.36 8.13
N ASP A 253 8.97 33.45 8.74
CA ASP A 253 10.37 33.74 9.05
C ASP A 253 11.29 32.72 8.38
#